data_b599681eabf7b5a7a75bf26a3101b0d8
#
_entry.id   b599681eabf7b5a7a75bf26a3101b0d8
#
_cell.length_a   1.000
_cell.length_b   1.000
_cell.length_c   1.000
_cell.angle_alpha   90.00
_cell.angle_beta   90.00
_cell.angle_gamma   90.00
#
_symmetry.space_group_name_H-M   'P 1'
#
loop_
_entity.id
_entity.type
_entity.pdbx_description
1 polymer ?
#
loop_
_entity_poly.entity_id
_entity_poly.type
_entity_poly.pdbx_seq_one_letter_code
_entity_poly.pdbx_strand_id
1 'polypeptide(L)'
;MLKSLTLATVVVFAVAPAAQAAPLGMAQVEQTLRKAGYTQIHEIERDDGLWEADVSRADGRFSEVYVDPKTGEIFDEHDSRALLGTEQVLAKAQSQGLREIHSLERDGATWSLEARNARNQRVEVRLSGYDGRILHSERDGWLD
;
A
#
# COMPACT_ATOMS: atom_id res chain seq x y z
N MET A 1 -54.30 -21.36 34.88
CA MET A 1 -53.57 -20.29 34.19
C MET A 1 -52.10 -20.68 34.10
N LEU A 2 -51.71 -21.21 32.96
CA LEU A 2 -50.29 -21.56 32.69
C LEU A 2 -49.61 -20.34 32.08
N LYS A 3 -48.60 -19.80 32.76
CA LYS A 3 -47.73 -18.75 32.23
C LYS A 3 -46.57 -19.43 31.47
N SER A 4 -46.60 -19.32 30.14
CA SER A 4 -45.51 -19.76 29.28
C SER A 4 -44.30 -18.82 29.46
N LEU A 5 -43.19 -19.36 29.93
CA LEU A 5 -41.90 -18.66 30.02
C LEU A 5 -41.15 -18.92 28.72
N THR A 6 -41.06 -17.89 27.87
CA THR A 6 -40.29 -17.96 26.61
C THR A 6 -38.84 -17.70 26.95
N LEU A 7 -37.99 -18.71 26.82
CA LEU A 7 -36.54 -18.61 27.00
C LEU A 7 -35.95 -18.05 25.69
N ALA A 8 -35.49 -16.80 25.70
CA ALA A 8 -34.79 -16.22 24.58
C ALA A 8 -33.30 -16.64 24.60
N THR A 9 -32.93 -17.50 23.65
CA THR A 9 -31.53 -17.92 23.48
C THR A 9 -30.78 -16.82 22.73
N VAL A 10 -29.89 -16.11 23.45
CA VAL A 10 -28.96 -15.14 22.82
C VAL A 10 -27.80 -15.93 22.23
N VAL A 11 -27.74 -15.97 20.90
CA VAL A 11 -26.58 -16.52 20.17
C VAL A 11 -25.53 -15.43 20.08
N VAL A 12 -24.46 -15.53 20.86
CA VAL A 12 -23.29 -14.67 20.78
C VAL A 12 -22.39 -15.21 19.65
N PHE A 13 -22.37 -14.52 18.53
CA PHE A 13 -21.37 -14.78 17.49
C PHE A 13 -20.01 -14.24 17.99
N ALA A 14 -19.10 -15.12 18.34
CA ALA A 14 -17.71 -14.78 18.56
C ALA A 14 -17.08 -14.45 17.19
N VAL A 15 -16.83 -13.17 16.92
CA VAL A 15 -16.02 -12.75 15.78
C VAL A 15 -14.58 -13.05 16.16
N ALA A 16 -14.02 -14.12 15.59
CA ALA A 16 -12.60 -14.40 15.71
C ALA A 16 -11.81 -13.29 15.00
N PRO A 17 -10.74 -12.73 15.61
CA PRO A 17 -9.90 -11.77 14.93
C PRO A 17 -9.27 -12.47 13.72
N ALA A 18 -9.46 -11.90 12.53
CA ALA A 18 -8.77 -12.37 11.34
C ALA A 18 -7.26 -12.21 11.57
N ALA A 19 -6.53 -13.31 11.61
CA ALA A 19 -5.08 -13.30 11.68
C ALA A 19 -4.57 -12.61 10.40
N GLN A 20 -3.90 -11.46 10.55
CA GLN A 20 -3.27 -10.78 9.42
C GLN A 20 -2.10 -11.64 8.93
N ALA A 21 -2.05 -11.92 7.62
CA ALA A 21 -0.95 -12.64 7.01
C ALA A 21 0.36 -11.85 7.21
N ALA A 22 1.48 -12.58 7.42
CA ALA A 22 2.80 -11.95 7.49
C ALA A 22 3.11 -11.24 6.16
N PRO A 23 3.83 -10.09 6.19
CA PRO A 23 4.25 -9.41 4.98
C PRO A 23 5.10 -10.30 4.08
N LEU A 24 4.97 -10.11 2.76
CA LEU A 24 5.74 -10.86 1.78
C LEU A 24 7.26 -10.61 1.95
N GLY A 25 8.01 -11.69 2.01
CA GLY A 25 9.48 -11.63 1.90
C GLY A 25 9.95 -11.60 0.44
N MET A 26 11.25 -11.38 0.24
CA MET A 26 11.86 -11.26 -1.09
C MET A 26 11.51 -12.41 -2.04
N ALA A 27 11.60 -13.66 -1.58
CA ALA A 27 11.30 -14.84 -2.41
C ALA A 27 9.84 -14.90 -2.87
N GLN A 28 8.92 -14.43 -2.04
CA GLN A 28 7.48 -14.35 -2.37
C GLN A 28 7.20 -13.21 -3.35
N VAL A 29 7.91 -12.09 -3.22
CA VAL A 29 7.86 -10.97 -4.17
C VAL A 29 8.37 -11.41 -5.52
N GLU A 30 9.51 -12.11 -5.58
CA GLU A 30 10.02 -12.68 -6.83
C GLU A 30 9.00 -13.59 -7.51
N GLN A 31 8.35 -14.49 -6.76
CA GLN A 31 7.28 -15.33 -7.30
C GLN A 31 6.09 -14.52 -7.82
N THR A 32 5.71 -13.45 -7.11
CA THR A 32 4.61 -12.57 -7.50
C THR A 32 4.91 -11.89 -8.82
N LEU A 33 6.11 -11.36 -8.98
CA LEU A 33 6.58 -10.72 -10.22
C LEU A 33 6.62 -11.72 -11.39
N ARG A 34 7.17 -12.93 -11.17
CA ARG A 34 7.18 -13.98 -12.21
C ARG A 34 5.79 -14.39 -12.64
N LYS A 35 4.85 -14.56 -11.71
CA LYS A 35 3.44 -14.86 -12.01
C LYS A 35 2.74 -13.74 -12.77
N ALA A 36 3.14 -12.49 -12.55
CA ALA A 36 2.63 -11.34 -13.27
C ALA A 36 3.18 -11.19 -14.70
N GLY A 37 4.15 -12.04 -15.08
CA GLY A 37 4.67 -12.10 -16.45
C GLY A 37 5.97 -11.31 -16.68
N TYR A 38 6.63 -10.85 -15.64
CA TYR A 38 7.98 -10.28 -15.76
C TYR A 38 8.99 -11.40 -16.05
N THR A 39 9.79 -11.21 -17.09
CA THR A 39 10.64 -12.28 -17.63
C THR A 39 11.97 -12.42 -16.91
N GLN A 40 12.51 -11.29 -16.44
CA GLN A 40 13.74 -11.23 -15.65
C GLN A 40 13.55 -10.28 -14.48
N ILE A 41 14.15 -10.63 -13.36
CA ILE A 41 14.21 -9.81 -12.16
C ILE A 41 15.69 -9.57 -11.90
N HIS A 42 16.11 -8.32 -11.97
CA HIS A 42 17.53 -7.94 -11.90
C HIS A 42 17.94 -7.59 -10.49
N GLU A 43 17.06 -6.88 -9.78
CA GLU A 43 17.27 -6.45 -8.40
C GLU A 43 15.93 -6.44 -7.65
N ILE A 44 15.97 -6.72 -6.36
CA ILE A 44 14.84 -6.53 -5.44
C ILE A 44 15.40 -5.96 -4.15
N GLU A 45 14.90 -4.81 -3.73
CA GLU A 45 15.30 -4.18 -2.48
C GLU A 45 14.09 -3.60 -1.72
N ARG A 46 14.33 -3.16 -0.49
CA ARG A 46 13.30 -2.47 0.31
C ARG A 46 13.46 -0.99 0.13
N ASP A 47 12.36 -0.33 -0.23
CA ASP A 47 12.28 1.10 -0.37
C ASP A 47 10.99 1.64 0.24
N ASP A 48 11.09 2.53 1.21
CA ASP A 48 9.97 3.22 1.88
C ASP A 48 8.76 2.30 2.19
N GLY A 49 9.06 1.15 2.81
CA GLY A 49 8.05 0.19 3.23
C GLY A 49 7.49 -0.72 2.14
N LEU A 50 7.85 -0.51 0.88
CA LEU A 50 7.54 -1.36 -0.25
C LEU A 50 8.73 -2.26 -0.63
N TRP A 51 8.54 -3.13 -1.59
CA TRP A 51 9.60 -3.77 -2.35
C TRP A 51 9.72 -3.06 -3.68
N GLU A 52 10.90 -2.55 -3.98
CA GLU A 52 11.29 -2.07 -5.30
C GLU A 52 11.92 -3.21 -6.08
N ALA A 53 11.62 -3.31 -7.35
CA ALA A 53 12.23 -4.31 -8.22
C ALA A 53 12.51 -3.76 -9.62
N ASP A 54 13.74 -3.98 -10.06
CA ASP A 54 14.14 -3.81 -11.44
C ASP A 54 13.81 -5.06 -12.24
N VAL A 55 13.00 -4.92 -13.27
CA VAL A 55 12.46 -6.06 -14.03
C VAL A 55 12.55 -5.85 -15.54
N SER A 56 12.56 -6.95 -16.28
CA SER A 56 12.29 -6.95 -17.73
C SER A 56 10.84 -7.37 -17.97
N ARG A 57 10.14 -6.61 -18.80
CA ARG A 57 8.78 -6.91 -19.25
C ARG A 57 8.80 -7.96 -20.35
N ALA A 58 7.63 -8.52 -20.67
CA ALA A 58 7.49 -9.52 -21.73
C ALA A 58 7.92 -8.99 -23.14
N ASP A 59 7.85 -7.68 -23.35
CA ASP A 59 8.31 -7.02 -24.58
C ASP A 59 9.82 -6.70 -24.58
N GLY A 60 10.55 -7.11 -23.54
CA GLY A 60 11.99 -6.92 -23.40
C GLY A 60 12.41 -5.56 -22.82
N ARG A 61 11.46 -4.65 -22.54
CA ARG A 61 11.78 -3.36 -21.94
C ARG A 61 12.02 -3.48 -20.44
N PHE A 62 12.90 -2.65 -19.92
CA PHE A 62 13.11 -2.47 -18.50
C PHE A 62 11.97 -1.69 -17.85
N SER A 63 11.66 -2.02 -16.63
CA SER A 63 10.71 -1.29 -15.77
C SER A 63 11.15 -1.41 -14.33
N GLU A 64 11.03 -0.32 -13.59
CA GLU A 64 11.06 -0.32 -12.15
C GLU A 64 9.63 -0.45 -11.65
N VAL A 65 9.40 -1.35 -10.72
CA VAL A 65 8.07 -1.63 -10.17
C VAL A 65 8.13 -1.73 -8.65
N TYR A 66 7.03 -1.36 -8.00
CA TYR A 66 6.91 -1.51 -6.55
C TYR A 66 5.91 -2.62 -6.22
N VAL A 67 6.14 -3.33 -5.12
CA VAL A 67 5.24 -4.37 -4.64
C VAL A 67 4.88 -4.10 -3.18
N ASP A 68 3.60 -3.98 -2.90
CA ASP A 68 3.10 -3.86 -1.53
C ASP A 68 3.31 -5.19 -0.79
N PRO A 69 4.14 -5.23 0.26
CA PRO A 69 4.41 -6.45 1.01
C PRO A 69 3.18 -7.00 1.73
N LYS A 70 2.15 -6.18 1.95
CA LYS A 70 0.93 -6.58 2.67
C LYS A 70 -0.05 -7.30 1.76
N THR A 71 -0.12 -6.88 0.49
CA THR A 71 -1.14 -7.34 -0.46
C THR A 71 -0.58 -8.11 -1.64
N GLY A 72 0.71 -7.89 -1.98
CA GLY A 72 1.33 -8.39 -3.20
C GLY A 72 0.92 -7.60 -4.44
N GLU A 73 0.23 -6.47 -4.29
CA GLU A 73 -0.11 -5.60 -5.42
C GLU A 73 1.15 -5.03 -6.04
N ILE A 74 1.20 -5.06 -7.36
CA ILE A 74 2.31 -4.52 -8.16
C ILE A 74 1.89 -3.15 -8.69
N PHE A 75 2.77 -2.18 -8.52
CA PHE A 75 2.66 -0.81 -9.03
C PHE A 75 3.63 -0.66 -10.19
N ASP A 76 3.11 -0.65 -11.41
CA ASP A 76 3.87 -0.50 -12.65
C ASP A 76 3.24 0.64 -13.46
N GLU A 77 3.99 1.71 -13.71
CA GLU A 77 3.48 2.86 -14.47
C GLU A 77 3.15 2.53 -15.94
N HIS A 78 3.62 1.39 -16.41
CA HIS A 78 3.42 0.94 -17.79
C HIS A 78 2.29 -0.10 -17.91
N ASP A 79 1.57 -0.39 -16.84
CA ASP A 79 0.37 -1.23 -16.95
C ASP A 79 -0.82 -0.42 -17.49
N SER A 80 -1.97 -1.08 -17.66
CA SER A 80 -3.16 -0.45 -18.24
C SER A 80 -3.97 0.41 -17.27
N ARG A 81 -3.60 0.46 -15.99
CA ARG A 81 -4.33 1.22 -14.98
C ARG A 81 -4.01 2.71 -15.10
N ALA A 82 -5.03 3.55 -15.01
CA ALA A 82 -4.85 4.99 -15.02
C ALA A 82 -4.14 5.48 -13.74
N LEU A 83 -3.17 6.37 -13.91
CA LEU A 83 -2.48 7.03 -12.81
C LEU A 83 -3.18 8.34 -12.43
N LEU A 84 -3.24 8.60 -11.15
CA LEU A 84 -3.73 9.87 -10.61
C LEU A 84 -2.71 10.99 -10.89
N GLY A 85 -3.22 12.16 -11.25
CA GLY A 85 -2.41 13.36 -11.35
C GLY A 85 -2.17 14.01 -9.98
N THR A 86 -1.27 14.99 -9.95
CA THR A 86 -0.84 15.71 -8.74
C THR A 86 -2.01 16.22 -7.88
N GLU A 87 -2.97 16.91 -8.48
CA GLU A 87 -4.12 17.47 -7.75
C GLU A 87 -4.99 16.38 -7.12
N GLN A 88 -5.19 15.27 -7.84
CA GLN A 88 -5.98 14.16 -7.36
C GLN A 88 -5.30 13.45 -6.17
N VAL A 89 -3.97 13.26 -6.25
CA VAL A 89 -3.20 12.67 -5.16
C VAL A 89 -3.19 13.56 -3.93
N LEU A 90 -3.02 14.88 -4.10
CA LEU A 90 -3.13 15.84 -2.99
C LEU A 90 -4.49 15.78 -2.31
N ALA A 91 -5.58 15.75 -3.07
CA ALA A 91 -6.92 15.62 -2.53
C ALA A 91 -7.12 14.31 -1.76
N LYS A 92 -6.58 13.20 -2.28
CA LYS A 92 -6.60 11.89 -1.61
C LYS A 92 -5.79 11.90 -0.32
N ALA A 93 -4.60 12.47 -0.32
CA ALA A 93 -3.76 12.61 0.86
C ALA A 93 -4.49 13.42 1.96
N GLN A 94 -5.06 14.55 1.62
CA GLN A 94 -5.83 15.41 2.55
C GLN A 94 -7.05 14.67 3.10
N SER A 95 -7.79 13.94 2.28
CA SER A 95 -8.96 13.16 2.72
C SER A 95 -8.60 12.04 3.71
N GLN A 96 -7.35 11.60 3.73
CA GLN A 96 -6.80 10.62 4.67
C GLN A 96 -6.17 11.25 5.92
N GLY A 97 -6.35 12.55 6.12
CA GLY A 97 -5.91 13.28 7.31
C GLY A 97 -4.49 13.83 7.25
N LEU A 98 -3.84 13.78 6.09
CA LEU A 98 -2.53 14.39 5.89
C LEU A 98 -2.68 15.90 5.66
N ARG A 99 -1.81 16.69 6.30
CA ARG A 99 -1.82 18.15 6.26
C ARG A 99 -0.40 18.68 6.07
N GLU A 100 -0.27 19.96 5.74
CA GLU A 100 1.03 20.63 5.57
C GLU A 100 1.97 19.77 4.70
N ILE A 101 1.52 19.45 3.49
CA ILE A 101 2.27 18.65 2.54
C ILE A 101 3.41 19.53 2.00
N HIS A 102 4.66 19.11 2.23
CA HIS A 102 5.86 19.89 1.90
C HIS A 102 6.56 19.40 0.65
N SER A 103 6.57 18.09 0.40
CA SER A 103 7.08 17.53 -0.85
C SER A 103 6.07 16.57 -1.42
N LEU A 104 6.05 16.44 -2.73
CA LEU A 104 5.23 15.48 -3.45
C LEU A 104 5.98 15.09 -4.71
N GLU A 105 6.42 13.84 -4.77
CA GLU A 105 7.16 13.30 -5.89
C GLU A 105 6.48 12.04 -6.41
N ARG A 106 6.42 11.91 -7.74
CA ARG A 106 5.94 10.68 -8.37
C ARG A 106 7.13 9.77 -8.62
N ASP A 107 6.98 8.53 -8.23
CA ASP A 107 7.96 7.49 -8.41
C ASP A 107 7.27 6.26 -9.03
N GLY A 108 7.45 6.09 -10.35
CA GLY A 108 6.73 5.12 -11.12
C GLY A 108 5.21 5.25 -10.97
N ALA A 109 4.55 4.19 -10.52
CA ALA A 109 3.12 4.16 -10.23
C ALA A 109 2.79 4.42 -8.74
N THR A 110 3.71 5.02 -8.00
CA THR A 110 3.52 5.46 -6.62
C THR A 110 3.82 6.94 -6.46
N TRP A 111 3.46 7.50 -5.32
CA TRP A 111 3.79 8.87 -4.92
C TRP A 111 4.40 8.84 -3.53
N SER A 112 5.45 9.61 -3.31
CA SER A 112 6.00 9.90 -1.99
C SER A 112 5.70 11.34 -1.60
N LEU A 113 5.48 11.57 -0.32
CA LEU A 113 5.26 12.90 0.22
C LEU A 113 5.68 12.99 1.68
N GLU A 114 6.09 14.20 2.08
CA GLU A 114 6.26 14.59 3.47
C GLU A 114 5.07 15.44 3.92
N ALA A 115 4.53 15.12 5.09
CA ALA A 115 3.34 15.80 5.61
C ALA A 115 3.28 15.76 7.14
N ARG A 116 2.21 16.34 7.70
CA ARG A 116 1.80 16.09 9.07
C ARG A 116 0.57 15.19 9.11
N ASN A 117 0.60 14.22 9.99
CA ASN A 117 -0.56 13.34 10.24
C ASN A 117 -1.59 14.02 11.17
N ALA A 118 -2.70 13.34 11.47
CA ALA A 118 -3.75 13.83 12.35
C ALA A 118 -3.28 14.14 13.79
N ARG A 119 -2.16 13.52 14.22
CA ARG A 119 -1.50 13.76 15.52
C ARG A 119 -0.47 14.89 15.49
N ASN A 120 -0.42 15.64 14.38
CA ASN A 120 0.55 16.70 14.14
C ASN A 120 2.02 16.25 14.08
N GLN A 121 2.28 14.97 13.83
CA GLN A 121 3.62 14.41 13.70
C GLN A 121 4.06 14.52 12.24
N ARG A 122 5.32 14.82 12.01
CA ARG A 122 5.94 14.72 10.67
C ARG A 122 5.99 13.26 10.26
N VAL A 123 5.56 13.00 9.04
CA VAL A 123 5.54 11.66 8.45
C VAL A 123 6.00 11.72 7.01
N GLU A 124 6.72 10.69 6.61
CA GLU A 124 6.94 10.34 5.23
C GLU A 124 5.92 9.28 4.82
N VAL A 125 5.31 9.45 3.66
CA VAL A 125 4.16 8.64 3.25
C VAL A 125 4.32 8.22 1.79
N ARG A 126 4.14 6.93 1.53
CA ARG A 126 4.04 6.38 0.18
C ARG A 126 2.57 6.13 -0.15
N LEU A 127 2.12 6.62 -1.30
CA LEU A 127 0.75 6.50 -1.79
C LEU A 127 0.68 5.71 -3.09
N SER A 128 -0.42 4.99 -3.28
CA SER A 128 -0.75 4.37 -4.55
C SER A 128 -1.00 5.44 -5.63
N GLY A 129 -0.36 5.30 -6.77
CA GLY A 129 -0.60 6.14 -7.94
C GLY A 129 -1.94 5.85 -8.61
N TYR A 130 -2.60 4.73 -8.31
CA TYR A 130 -3.86 4.34 -8.93
C TYR A 130 -5.09 4.88 -8.20
N ASP A 131 -5.09 4.85 -6.86
CA ASP A 131 -6.24 5.25 -6.05
C ASP A 131 -5.91 6.22 -4.91
N GLY A 132 -4.62 6.53 -4.71
CA GLY A 132 -4.16 7.48 -3.71
C GLY A 132 -4.21 6.98 -2.27
N ARG A 133 -4.48 5.69 -2.02
CA ARG A 133 -4.45 5.14 -0.66
C ARG A 133 -3.03 5.15 -0.10
N ILE A 134 -2.91 5.26 1.21
CA ILE A 134 -1.62 5.15 1.91
C ILE A 134 -1.16 3.68 1.87
N LEU A 135 0.01 3.45 1.30
CA LEU A 135 0.68 2.15 1.25
C LEU A 135 1.61 1.97 2.45
N HIS A 136 2.35 3.00 2.78
CA HIS A 136 3.26 3.07 3.92
C HIS A 136 3.27 4.46 4.53
N SER A 137 3.52 4.53 5.82
CA SER A 137 3.74 5.79 6.53
C SER A 137 4.69 5.54 7.69
N GLU A 138 5.75 6.32 7.77
CA GLU A 138 6.67 6.31 8.88
C GLU A 138 6.85 7.72 9.46
N ARG A 139 7.26 7.79 10.72
CA ARG A 139 7.61 9.08 11.31
C ARG A 139 8.98 9.48 10.82
N ASP A 140 9.10 10.72 10.38
CA ASP A 140 10.38 11.35 10.11
C ASP A 140 11.21 11.32 11.39
N GLY A 141 12.28 10.53 11.37
CA GLY A 141 13.11 10.21 12.54
C GLY A 141 14.09 11.33 12.96
N TRP A 142 13.97 12.52 12.40
CA TRP A 142 14.81 13.65 12.75
C TRP A 142 14.23 14.43 13.93
N LEU A 143 14.71 14.06 15.11
CA LEU A 143 14.85 14.84 16.35
C LEU A 143 13.65 15.69 16.81
N ASP A 144 13.07 15.22 17.89
CA ASP A 144 12.57 16.12 18.95
C ASP A 144 13.76 16.71 19.75
#